data_1351471ee3a385117f659bfb526ebd61
#
_entry.id   1351471ee3a385117f659bfb526ebd61
#
_cell.length_a   1.000
_cell.length_b   1.000
_cell.length_c   1.000
_cell.angle_alpha   90.00
_cell.angle_beta   90.00
_cell.angle_gamma   90.00
#
_symmetry.space_group_name_H-M   'P 1'
#
loop_
_entity.id
_entity.type
_entity.pdbx_description
1 polymer ?
#
loop_
_entity_poly.entity_id
_entity_poly.type
_entity_poly.pdbx_seq_one_letter_code
_entity_poly.pdbx_strand_id
1 'polypeptide(L)'
;SGGNIQKVIVAREFTSGANIIIANQPTRGIDVGTASLIHKLLQKYTREKGFAVLLISSDLNEVMNLSDRLLIMRDGRIAAQFTDMKKVNDELMGEYMLGIRKMSEEERGELY
;
A
#
# COMPACT_ATOMS: atom_id res chain seq x y z
N SER A 1 21.64 -8.59 6.46
CA SER A 1 21.05 -8.24 5.17
C SER A 1 20.05 -7.08 5.32
N GLY A 2 19.74 -6.44 4.22
CA GLY A 2 18.74 -5.38 4.20
C GLY A 2 17.36 -5.83 4.68
N GLY A 3 16.98 -7.07 4.39
CA GLY A 3 15.71 -7.63 4.83
C GLY A 3 15.60 -7.79 6.35
N ASN A 4 16.67 -8.15 7.02
CA ASN A 4 16.68 -8.25 8.48
C ASN A 4 16.56 -6.88 9.14
N ILE A 5 17.24 -5.87 8.59
CA ILE A 5 17.12 -4.49 9.04
C ILE A 5 15.69 -4.00 8.88
N GLN A 6 15.09 -4.27 7.74
CA GLN A 6 13.70 -3.87 7.43
C GLN A 6 12.70 -4.50 8.42
N LYS A 7 12.86 -5.77 8.75
CA LYS A 7 12.00 -6.44 9.75
C LYS A 7 12.10 -5.79 11.12
N VAL A 8 13.30 -5.41 11.53
CA VAL A 8 13.52 -4.73 12.82
C VAL A 8 12.84 -3.36 12.82
N ILE A 9 12.95 -2.60 11.73
CA ILE A 9 12.32 -1.29 11.61
C ILE A 9 10.79 -1.42 11.71
N VAL A 10 10.19 -2.35 10.99
CA VAL A 10 8.75 -2.60 11.03
C VAL A 10 8.30 -2.95 12.45
N ALA A 11 8.97 -3.90 13.11
CA ALA A 11 8.64 -4.30 14.46
C ALA A 11 8.72 -3.12 15.43
N ARG A 12 9.77 -2.30 15.33
CA ARG A 12 9.96 -1.14 16.20
C ARG A 12 8.83 -0.12 16.05
N GLU A 13 8.40 0.17 14.81
CA GLU A 13 7.33 1.13 14.58
C GLU A 13 6.03 0.66 15.24
N PHE A 14 5.69 -0.61 15.11
CA PHE A 14 4.48 -1.16 15.71
C PHE A 14 4.52 -1.21 17.24
N THR A 15 5.71 -1.30 17.83
CA THR A 15 5.87 -1.31 19.30
C THR A 15 6.06 0.07 19.91
N SER A 16 6.18 1.12 19.11
CA SER A 16 6.41 2.50 19.57
C SER A 16 5.18 3.17 20.17
N GLY A 17 4.01 2.53 20.12
CA GLY A 17 2.74 3.11 20.58
C GLY A 17 2.00 3.89 19.49
N ALA A 18 2.51 3.95 18.28
CA ALA A 18 1.84 4.59 17.15
C ALA A 18 0.62 3.76 16.73
N ASN A 19 -0.47 4.45 16.35
CA ASN A 19 -1.69 3.81 15.83
C ASN A 19 -1.74 3.81 14.30
N ILE A 20 -0.96 4.67 13.68
CA ILE A 20 -0.89 4.82 12.22
C ILE A 20 0.57 4.70 11.81
N ILE A 21 0.81 3.82 10.85
CA ILE A 21 2.15 3.57 10.33
C ILE A 21 2.19 3.96 8.86
N ILE A 22 3.21 4.71 8.47
CA ILE A 22 3.47 4.99 7.06
C ILE A 22 4.56 4.04 6.60
N ALA A 23 4.21 3.12 5.70
CA ALA A 23 5.13 2.15 5.11
C ALA A 23 5.46 2.58 3.69
N ASN A 24 6.60 3.23 3.53
CA ASN A 24 7.06 3.74 2.24
C ASN A 24 8.02 2.75 1.60
N GLN A 25 7.59 2.10 0.50
CA GLN A 25 8.37 1.10 -0.24
C GLN A 25 8.97 0.04 0.69
N PRO A 26 8.16 -0.62 1.54
CA PRO A 26 8.68 -1.44 2.65
C PRO A 26 9.48 -2.66 2.21
N THR A 27 9.27 -3.14 0.99
CA THR A 27 9.97 -4.33 0.48
C THR A 27 10.85 -4.03 -0.72
N ARG A 28 11.12 -2.76 -1.00
CA ARG A 28 11.96 -2.36 -2.13
C ARG A 28 13.38 -2.90 -1.96
N GLY A 29 13.86 -3.62 -2.98
CA GLY A 29 15.20 -4.20 -2.95
C GLY A 29 15.37 -5.40 -2.02
N ILE A 30 14.27 -5.97 -1.54
CA ILE A 30 14.25 -7.11 -0.62
C ILE A 30 13.88 -8.38 -1.40
N ASP A 31 14.47 -9.51 -1.03
CA ASP A 31 14.12 -10.79 -1.65
C ASP A 31 12.68 -11.21 -1.35
N VAL A 32 12.11 -12.04 -2.22
CA VAL A 32 10.70 -12.44 -2.16
C VAL A 32 10.33 -13.10 -0.82
N GLY A 33 11.19 -13.97 -0.31
CA GLY A 33 10.93 -14.65 0.96
C GLY A 33 10.85 -13.69 2.15
N THR A 34 11.79 -12.77 2.23
CA THR A 34 11.81 -11.76 3.29
C THR A 34 10.66 -10.76 3.12
N ALA A 35 10.37 -10.36 1.89
CA ALA A 35 9.23 -9.49 1.61
C ALA A 35 7.91 -10.11 2.09
N SER A 36 7.72 -11.41 1.87
CA SER A 36 6.55 -12.14 2.36
C SER A 36 6.41 -12.08 3.87
N LEU A 37 7.53 -12.16 4.61
CA LEU A 37 7.52 -12.05 6.07
C LEU A 37 7.13 -10.63 6.51
N ILE A 38 7.65 -9.61 5.83
CA ILE A 38 7.29 -8.20 6.11
C ILE A 38 5.79 -7.98 5.87
N HIS A 39 5.25 -8.51 4.77
CA HIS A 39 3.82 -8.42 4.46
C HIS A 39 2.97 -9.08 5.55
N LYS A 40 3.37 -10.24 6.02
CA LYS A 40 2.67 -10.94 7.11
C LYS A 40 2.69 -10.13 8.41
N LEU A 41 3.79 -9.47 8.72
CA LEU A 41 3.88 -8.59 9.89
C LEU A 41 2.91 -7.41 9.77
N LEU A 42 2.90 -6.74 8.63
CA LEU A 42 1.98 -5.62 8.38
C LEU A 42 0.52 -6.05 8.53
N GLN A 43 0.15 -7.19 7.94
CA GLN A 43 -1.20 -7.74 8.05
C GLN A 43 -1.56 -8.12 9.48
N LYS A 44 -0.64 -8.77 10.20
CA LYS A 44 -0.85 -9.17 11.58
C LYS A 44 -1.18 -7.96 12.46
N TYR A 45 -0.36 -6.93 12.40
CA TYR A 45 -0.56 -5.76 13.26
C TYR A 45 -1.83 -4.98 12.89
N THR A 46 -2.16 -4.86 11.61
CA THR A 46 -3.38 -4.19 11.20
C THR A 46 -4.63 -4.96 11.62
N ARG A 47 -4.66 -6.26 11.39
CA ARG A 47 -5.85 -7.09 11.65
C ARG A 47 -6.01 -7.47 13.11
N GLU A 48 -4.92 -7.79 13.80
CA GLU A 48 -4.98 -8.24 15.20
C GLU A 48 -4.86 -7.11 16.21
N LYS A 49 -4.11 -6.05 15.87
CA LYS A 49 -3.82 -4.95 16.79
C LYS A 49 -4.59 -3.66 16.49
N GLY A 50 -5.34 -3.62 15.39
CA GLY A 50 -6.13 -2.45 15.02
C GLY A 50 -5.32 -1.25 14.54
N PHE A 51 -4.07 -1.43 14.12
CA PHE A 51 -3.28 -0.36 13.53
C PHE A 51 -3.78 -0.05 12.11
N ALA A 52 -3.65 1.19 11.69
CA ALA A 52 -3.82 1.59 10.31
C ALA A 52 -2.45 1.74 9.63
N VAL A 53 -2.34 1.28 8.38
CA VAL A 53 -1.12 1.43 7.59
C VAL A 53 -1.43 2.21 6.32
N LEU A 54 -0.68 3.27 6.09
CA LEU A 54 -0.63 3.93 4.79
C LEU A 54 0.54 3.32 4.02
N LEU A 55 0.25 2.47 3.07
CA LEU A 55 1.25 1.82 2.23
C LEU A 55 1.52 2.68 1.01
N ILE A 56 2.77 3.02 0.77
CA ILE A 56 3.23 3.68 -0.45
C ILE A 56 4.12 2.69 -1.18
N SER A 57 3.71 2.29 -2.37
CA SER A 57 4.44 1.26 -3.12
C SER A 57 4.28 1.45 -4.62
N SER A 58 5.34 1.17 -5.36
CA SER A 58 5.32 1.05 -6.82
C SER A 58 5.18 -0.40 -7.28
N ASP A 59 5.20 -1.34 -6.35
CA ASP A 59 4.99 -2.77 -6.63
C ASP A 59 3.50 -3.06 -6.63
N LEU A 60 2.94 -3.30 -7.83
CA LEU A 60 1.50 -3.51 -8.00
C LEU A 60 1.01 -4.77 -7.27
N ASN A 61 1.84 -5.83 -7.22
CA ASN A 61 1.48 -7.04 -6.49
C ASN A 61 1.39 -6.79 -4.99
N GLU A 62 2.32 -6.02 -4.45
CA GLU A 62 2.30 -5.62 -3.04
C GLU A 62 1.02 -4.85 -2.71
N VAL A 63 0.69 -3.86 -3.53
CA VAL A 63 -0.52 -3.06 -3.37
C VAL A 63 -1.77 -3.91 -3.45
N MET A 64 -1.85 -4.79 -4.46
CA MET A 64 -3.02 -5.67 -4.65
C MET A 64 -3.22 -6.64 -3.48
N ASN A 65 -2.11 -7.17 -2.94
CA ASN A 65 -2.19 -8.18 -1.90
C ASN A 65 -2.48 -7.61 -0.50
N LEU A 66 -2.07 -6.38 -0.24
CA LEU A 66 -2.14 -5.81 1.11
C LEU A 66 -3.25 -4.79 1.31
N SER A 67 -3.71 -4.13 0.26
CA SER A 67 -4.55 -2.94 0.42
C SER A 67 -6.02 -3.30 0.57
N ASP A 68 -6.70 -2.59 1.47
CA ASP A 68 -8.16 -2.60 1.59
C ASP A 68 -8.78 -1.46 0.76
N ARG A 69 -8.04 -0.39 0.57
CA ARG A 69 -8.40 0.78 -0.25
C ARG A 69 -7.20 1.20 -1.07
N LEU A 70 -7.44 1.75 -2.22
CA LEU A 70 -6.38 2.15 -3.15
C LEU A 70 -6.55 3.60 -3.59
N LEU A 71 -5.46 4.35 -3.53
CA LEU A 71 -5.31 5.65 -4.17
C LEU A 71 -4.22 5.53 -5.23
N ILE A 72 -4.52 5.96 -6.44
CA ILE A 72 -3.51 6.00 -7.51
C ILE A 72 -3.10 7.45 -7.72
N MET A 73 -1.81 7.71 -7.58
CA MET A 73 -1.23 9.04 -7.72
C MET A 73 -0.62 9.22 -9.11
N ARG A 74 -0.80 10.41 -9.66
CA ARG A 74 -0.15 10.82 -10.90
C ARG A 74 0.05 12.34 -10.90
N ASP A 75 1.25 12.79 -11.25
CA ASP A 75 1.58 14.21 -11.37
C ASP A 75 1.18 15.03 -10.14
N GLY A 76 1.42 14.47 -8.95
CA GLY A 76 1.12 15.15 -7.68
C GLY A 76 -0.36 15.20 -7.32
N ARG A 77 -1.20 14.45 -8.03
CA ARG A 77 -2.65 14.41 -7.81
C ARG A 77 -3.15 12.98 -7.67
N ILE A 78 -4.31 12.83 -7.06
CA ILE A 78 -4.99 11.54 -6.99
C ILE A 78 -5.71 11.34 -8.32
N ALA A 79 -5.22 10.36 -9.08
CA ALA A 79 -5.78 10.02 -10.40
C ALA A 79 -7.03 9.14 -10.27
N ALA A 80 -7.07 8.27 -9.27
CA ALA A 80 -8.19 7.36 -9.03
C ALA A 80 -8.23 6.92 -7.58
N GLN A 81 -9.41 6.49 -7.11
CA GLN A 81 -9.57 5.81 -5.85
C GLN A 81 -10.47 4.59 -6.00
N PHE A 82 -10.21 3.59 -5.21
CA PHE A 82 -11.04 2.39 -5.11
C PHE A 82 -11.24 2.03 -3.65
N THR A 83 -12.49 1.84 -3.26
CA THR A 83 -12.85 1.37 -1.91
C THR A 83 -13.16 -0.12 -1.91
N ASP A 84 -13.25 -0.73 -3.08
CA ASP A 84 -13.47 -2.17 -3.27
C ASP A 84 -12.34 -2.70 -4.17
N MET A 85 -11.41 -3.43 -3.56
CA MET A 85 -10.26 -3.97 -4.28
C MET A 85 -10.63 -5.07 -5.27
N LYS A 86 -11.85 -5.63 -5.21
CA LYS A 86 -12.33 -6.61 -6.19
C LYS A 86 -12.51 -5.97 -7.57
N LYS A 87 -12.65 -4.66 -7.65
CA LYS A 87 -12.81 -3.91 -8.89
C LYS A 87 -11.48 -3.49 -9.53
N VAL A 88 -10.37 -3.86 -8.91
CA VAL A 88 -9.03 -3.44 -9.33
C VAL A 88 -8.25 -4.62 -9.88
N ASN A 89 -7.50 -4.38 -10.96
CA ASN A 89 -6.53 -5.32 -11.50
C ASN A 89 -5.29 -4.55 -11.98
N ASP A 90 -4.23 -5.27 -12.32
CA ASP A 90 -2.96 -4.67 -12.73
C ASP A 90 -3.11 -3.78 -13.96
N GLU A 91 -3.90 -4.21 -14.93
CA GLU A 91 -4.13 -3.45 -16.17
C GLU A 91 -4.80 -2.12 -15.87
N LEU A 92 -5.86 -2.14 -15.06
CA LEU A 92 -6.60 -0.93 -14.69
C LEU A 92 -5.71 0.05 -13.91
N MET A 93 -4.93 -0.45 -12.95
CA MET A 93 -3.97 0.39 -12.22
C MET A 93 -2.97 1.04 -13.17
N GLY A 94 -2.42 0.25 -14.09
CA GLY A 94 -1.47 0.76 -15.09
C GLY A 94 -2.07 1.86 -15.95
N GLU A 95 -3.30 1.71 -16.39
CA GLU A 95 -4.00 2.71 -17.21
C GLU A 95 -4.13 4.05 -16.47
N TYR A 96 -4.50 4.04 -15.19
CA TYR A 96 -4.59 5.26 -14.39
C TYR A 96 -3.21 5.86 -14.11
N MET A 97 -2.21 5.03 -13.83
CA MET A 97 -0.85 5.50 -13.57
C MET A 97 -0.23 6.18 -14.79
N LEU A 98 -0.54 5.70 -15.99
CA LEU A 98 -0.06 6.25 -17.25
C LEU A 98 -0.94 7.39 -17.80
N GLY A 99 -2.09 7.63 -17.18
CA GLY A 99 -3.01 8.65 -17.62
C GLY A 99 -3.83 8.29 -18.86
N ILE A 100 -3.82 7.03 -19.25
CA ILE A 100 -4.64 6.51 -20.35
C ILE A 100 -6.12 6.58 -19.97
N ARG A 101 -6.41 6.34 -18.68
CA ARG A 101 -7.74 6.43 -18.10
C ARG A 101 -7.76 7.48 -17.00
N LYS A 102 -8.83 8.24 -16.88
CA LYS A 102 -9.01 9.26 -15.86
C LYS A 102 -10.36 9.08 -15.16
N MET A 103 -10.37 9.20 -13.84
CA MET A 103 -11.60 9.30 -13.07
C MET A 103 -12.11 10.72 -13.08
N SER A 104 -13.43 10.90 -13.21
CA SER A 104 -14.07 12.20 -13.03
C SER A 104 -14.02 12.63 -11.57
N GLU A 105 -14.27 13.91 -11.31
CA GLU A 105 -14.36 14.42 -9.95
C GLU A 105 -15.50 13.74 -9.16
N GLU A 106 -16.62 13.41 -9.83
CA GLU A 106 -17.72 12.67 -9.23
C GLU A 106 -17.29 11.28 -8.78
N GLU A 107 -16.58 10.55 -9.63
CA GLU A 107 -16.05 9.22 -9.30
C GLU A 107 -15.06 9.25 -8.16
N ARG A 108 -14.33 10.37 -7.99
CA ARG A 108 -13.37 10.59 -6.91
C ARG A 108 -13.98 11.33 -5.72
N GLY A 109 -15.22 11.78 -5.83
CA GLY A 109 -15.83 12.73 -4.92
C GLY A 109 -15.94 12.30 -3.47
N GLU A 110 -15.91 11.00 -3.21
CA GLU A 110 -15.93 10.46 -1.85
C GLU A 110 -14.64 10.71 -1.06
N LEU A 111 -13.59 11.22 -1.71
CA LEU A 111 -12.31 11.54 -1.07
C LEU A 111 -12.31 12.89 -0.36
N TYR A 112 -13.20 13.76 -0.75
CA TYR A 112 -13.22 15.15 -0.28
C TYR A 112 -14.49 15.47 0.52
#